data_b38636340ddef63427fc3d4e302bf2f7
#
_entry.id   b38636340ddef63427fc3d4e302bf2f7
#
_cell.length_a   1.000
_cell.length_b   1.000
_cell.length_c   1.000
_cell.angle_alpha   90.00
_cell.angle_beta   90.00
_cell.angle_gamma   90.00
#
_symmetry.space_group_name_H-M   'P 1'
#
loop_
_entity.id
_entity.type
_entity.pdbx_description
1 polymer ?
#
loop_
_entity_poly.entity_id
_entity_poly.type
_entity_poly.pdbx_seq_one_letter_code
_entity_poly.pdbx_strand_id
1 'polypeptide(L)'
;LIHHCYPIAIDGSQKLAGDTLWAEELLQRTVGKEETRHLQYFVYVLEASLVFHNGLVIPLLSEFLEHALGDAEAQKQDCELRGFLRLSDRLKIWFPRLPILLLLDGLYANGPVMQRCRDHHWQFMIVLKDQDLPSVWQELRALQALKPQTLQRNWGKRQQHFAWVNDIDYAFGSNGRQHLKLHAVVCEESW
;
A
#
# COMPACT_ATOMS: atom_id res chain seq x y z
N LEU A 1 -6.19 12.62 -14.44
CA LEU A 1 -5.09 13.11 -13.61
C LEU A 1 -5.65 13.69 -12.30
N ILE A 2 -5.00 13.39 -11.18
CA ILE A 2 -5.28 13.98 -9.87
C ILE A 2 -4.08 14.86 -9.52
N HIS A 3 -4.31 16.17 -9.35
CA HIS A 3 -3.23 17.17 -9.13
C HIS A 3 -2.06 17.03 -10.12
N HIS A 4 -2.37 16.84 -11.42
CA HIS A 4 -1.39 16.60 -12.50
C HIS A 4 -0.61 15.28 -12.39
N CYS A 5 -0.93 14.38 -11.44
CA CYS A 5 -0.34 13.07 -11.29
C CYS A 5 -1.20 11.97 -11.91
N TYR A 6 -0.56 10.92 -12.38
CA TYR A 6 -1.20 9.68 -12.82
C TYR A 6 -1.41 8.78 -11.60
N PRO A 7 -2.67 8.45 -11.23
CA PRO A 7 -2.92 7.56 -10.11
C PRO A 7 -2.57 6.11 -10.50
N ILE A 8 -1.65 5.52 -9.75
CA ILE A 8 -1.22 4.13 -9.91
C ILE A 8 -1.55 3.38 -8.63
N ALA A 9 -2.46 2.41 -8.72
CA ALA A 9 -2.75 1.50 -7.63
C ALA A 9 -1.72 0.37 -7.61
N ILE A 10 -1.22 0.03 -6.42
CA ILE A 10 -0.38 -1.15 -6.20
C ILE A 10 -1.12 -2.07 -5.26
N ASP A 11 -1.37 -3.29 -5.72
CA ASP A 11 -2.09 -4.31 -4.97
C ASP A 11 -1.52 -5.69 -5.25
N GLY A 12 -1.56 -6.56 -4.24
CA GLY A 12 -1.11 -7.93 -4.31
C GLY A 12 -2.26 -8.89 -4.54
N SER A 13 -2.07 -9.85 -5.42
CA SER A 13 -3.10 -10.88 -5.66
C SER A 13 -2.51 -12.27 -5.85
N GLN A 14 -3.17 -13.24 -5.24
CA GLN A 14 -2.91 -14.65 -5.48
C GLN A 14 -3.54 -15.07 -6.82
N LYS A 15 -2.74 -15.55 -7.76
CA LYS A 15 -3.21 -15.96 -9.09
C LYS A 15 -3.57 -17.43 -9.17
N LEU A 16 -2.71 -18.28 -8.62
CA LEU A 16 -2.87 -19.73 -8.66
C LEU A 16 -2.56 -20.31 -7.29
N ALA A 17 -3.22 -21.42 -6.94
CA ALA A 17 -2.88 -22.23 -5.78
C ALA A 17 -3.15 -23.72 -6.09
N GLY A 18 -2.34 -24.60 -5.52
CA GLY A 18 -2.47 -26.05 -5.67
C GLY A 18 -1.61 -26.81 -4.67
N ASP A 19 -1.81 -28.11 -4.59
CA ASP A 19 -1.12 -28.97 -3.63
C ASP A 19 0.13 -29.62 -4.22
N THR A 20 0.41 -29.36 -5.50
CA THR A 20 1.57 -29.90 -6.20
C THR A 20 2.58 -28.79 -6.48
N LEU A 21 3.85 -29.05 -6.11
CA LEU A 21 4.97 -28.17 -6.48
C LEU A 21 5.30 -28.40 -7.97
N TRP A 22 5.06 -27.40 -8.81
CA TRP A 22 5.36 -27.43 -10.24
C TRP A 22 6.45 -26.45 -10.68
N ALA A 23 6.89 -25.56 -9.77
CA ALA A 23 8.04 -24.68 -9.95
C ALA A 23 8.68 -24.40 -8.59
N GLU A 24 10.01 -24.26 -8.56
CA GLU A 24 10.78 -24.08 -7.32
C GLU A 24 10.55 -22.70 -6.66
N GLU A 25 10.18 -21.71 -7.45
CA GLU A 25 9.95 -20.31 -7.02
C GLU A 25 8.59 -20.10 -6.34
N LEU A 26 7.73 -21.12 -6.30
CA LEU A 26 6.41 -21.00 -5.71
C LEU A 26 6.48 -20.71 -4.21
N LEU A 27 5.65 -19.77 -3.77
CA LEU A 27 5.40 -19.57 -2.37
C LEU A 27 4.65 -20.75 -1.78
N GLN A 28 4.82 -21.00 -0.49
CA GLN A 28 4.18 -22.11 0.20
C GLN A 28 3.53 -21.66 1.49
N ARG A 29 2.43 -22.32 1.86
CA ARG A 29 1.76 -22.16 3.14
C ARG A 29 1.15 -23.47 3.60
N THR A 30 1.02 -23.63 4.91
CA THR A 30 0.26 -24.74 5.48
C THR A 30 -1.21 -24.34 5.57
N VAL A 31 -2.10 -25.13 4.99
CA VAL A 31 -3.56 -24.94 5.06
C VAL A 31 -4.23 -26.15 5.69
N GLY A 32 -5.47 -25.97 6.18
CA GLY A 32 -6.26 -27.02 6.82
C GLY A 32 -6.23 -26.98 8.35
N LYS A 33 -7.13 -27.75 8.97
CA LYS A 33 -7.17 -27.99 10.43
C LYS A 33 -6.19 -29.10 10.80
N GLU A 34 -5.91 -29.32 12.09
CA GLU A 34 -4.88 -30.27 12.57
C GLU A 34 -4.85 -31.63 11.86
N GLU A 35 -6.02 -32.22 11.60
CA GLU A 35 -6.14 -33.54 10.95
C GLU A 35 -6.07 -33.50 9.41
N THR A 36 -6.24 -32.30 8.81
CA THR A 36 -6.26 -32.10 7.34
C THR A 36 -5.15 -31.17 6.87
N ARG A 37 -4.14 -30.94 7.69
CA ARG A 37 -3.00 -30.08 7.34
C ARG A 37 -2.27 -30.63 6.14
N HIS A 38 -2.13 -29.76 5.11
CA HIS A 38 -1.31 -30.04 3.94
C HIS A 38 -0.60 -28.78 3.49
N LEU A 39 0.44 -28.96 2.69
CA LEU A 39 1.20 -27.88 2.11
C LEU A 39 0.52 -27.45 0.82
N GLN A 40 0.27 -26.15 0.69
CA GLN A 40 -0.27 -25.54 -0.52
C GLN A 40 0.78 -24.62 -1.13
N TYR A 41 1.00 -24.73 -2.41
CA TYR A 41 1.88 -23.88 -3.21
C TYR A 41 1.05 -22.87 -3.97
N PHE A 42 1.55 -21.61 -4.11
CA PHE A 42 0.80 -20.57 -4.78
C PHE A 42 1.70 -19.55 -5.48
N VAL A 43 1.14 -18.92 -6.50
CA VAL A 43 1.71 -17.75 -7.17
C VAL A 43 1.08 -16.49 -6.59
N TYR A 44 1.91 -15.55 -6.19
CA TYR A 44 1.47 -14.24 -5.73
C TYR A 44 2.15 -13.14 -6.53
N VAL A 45 1.38 -12.19 -7.00
CA VAL A 45 1.85 -11.12 -7.87
C VAL A 45 1.44 -9.78 -7.29
N LEU A 46 2.40 -8.88 -7.23
CA LEU A 46 2.16 -7.48 -6.94
C LEU A 46 2.04 -6.72 -8.27
N GLU A 47 0.93 -6.06 -8.49
CA GLU A 47 0.63 -5.36 -9.75
C GLU A 47 0.55 -3.85 -9.55
N ALA A 48 1.24 -3.08 -10.40
CA ALA A 48 1.08 -1.64 -10.52
C ALA A 48 0.16 -1.35 -11.71
N SER A 49 -0.98 -0.76 -11.45
CA SER A 49 -2.01 -0.48 -12.46
C SER A 49 -2.39 0.99 -12.48
N LEU A 50 -2.36 1.60 -13.67
CA LEU A 50 -2.88 2.94 -13.89
C LEU A 50 -4.40 2.90 -13.80
N VAL A 51 -4.98 3.74 -12.96
CA VAL A 51 -6.44 3.76 -12.71
C VAL A 51 -7.05 5.10 -13.14
N PHE A 52 -8.25 5.03 -13.72
CA PHE A 52 -8.96 6.19 -14.22
C PHE A 52 -10.32 6.33 -13.53
N HIS A 53 -10.83 7.55 -13.46
CA HIS A 53 -12.12 7.88 -12.83
C HIS A 53 -13.33 7.22 -13.50
N ASN A 54 -13.21 6.82 -14.77
CA ASN A 54 -14.26 6.10 -15.52
C ASN A 54 -14.24 4.58 -15.32
N GLY A 55 -13.39 4.07 -14.40
CA GLY A 55 -13.27 2.64 -14.12
C GLY A 55 -12.29 1.88 -15.04
N LEU A 56 -11.67 2.55 -16.02
CA LEU A 56 -10.62 1.93 -16.81
C LEU A 56 -9.38 1.69 -15.94
N VAL A 57 -8.84 0.48 -16.01
CA VAL A 57 -7.61 0.07 -15.34
C VAL A 57 -6.64 -0.50 -16.37
N ILE A 58 -5.42 0.00 -16.38
CA ILE A 58 -4.37 -0.46 -17.31
C ILE A 58 -3.19 -0.99 -16.48
N PRO A 59 -2.93 -2.32 -16.50
CA PRO A 59 -1.74 -2.88 -15.88
C PRO A 59 -0.47 -2.31 -16.54
N LEU A 60 0.48 -1.89 -15.73
CA LEU A 60 1.76 -1.34 -16.19
C LEU A 60 2.91 -2.31 -15.97
N LEU A 61 3.04 -2.81 -14.75
CA LEU A 61 4.12 -3.68 -14.31
C LEU A 61 3.60 -4.69 -13.30
N SER A 62 4.19 -5.88 -13.34
CA SER A 62 3.96 -6.93 -12.35
C SER A 62 5.28 -7.38 -11.73
N GLU A 63 5.24 -7.70 -10.45
CA GLU A 63 6.36 -8.24 -9.68
C GLU A 63 5.90 -9.53 -9.00
N PHE A 64 6.54 -10.64 -9.33
CA PHE A 64 6.28 -11.93 -8.69
C PHE A 64 6.97 -11.98 -7.33
N LEU A 65 6.25 -12.46 -6.33
CA LEU A 65 6.85 -12.82 -5.05
C LEU A 65 7.33 -14.27 -5.16
N GLU A 66 8.63 -14.47 -4.93
CA GLU A 66 9.30 -15.75 -5.18
C GLU A 66 9.95 -16.28 -3.90
N HIS A 67 10.10 -17.59 -3.84
CA HIS A 67 10.96 -18.21 -2.84
C HIS A 67 12.41 -17.97 -3.22
N ALA A 68 13.21 -17.38 -2.34
CA ALA A 68 14.64 -17.18 -2.62
C ALA A 68 15.35 -18.54 -2.73
N LEU A 69 15.84 -18.86 -3.92
CA LEU A 69 16.66 -20.05 -4.17
C LEU A 69 17.95 -19.94 -3.33
N GLY A 70 18.20 -20.92 -2.47
CA GLY A 70 19.48 -21.04 -1.76
C GLY A 70 19.53 -20.50 -0.32
N ASP A 71 18.46 -19.92 0.21
CA ASP A 71 18.38 -19.65 1.66
C ASP A 71 18.11 -20.98 2.39
N ALA A 72 19.17 -21.52 3.02
CA ALA A 72 19.07 -22.70 3.90
C ALA A 72 18.15 -22.48 5.11
N GLU A 73 17.75 -21.24 5.38
CA GLU A 73 16.67 -20.82 6.24
C GLU A 73 15.38 -20.63 5.41
N ALA A 74 14.77 -21.72 4.96
CA ALA A 74 13.48 -21.76 4.23
C ALA A 74 12.28 -21.11 4.99
N GLN A 75 12.52 -20.23 5.95
CA GLN A 75 11.50 -19.62 6.81
C GLN A 75 11.11 -18.20 6.40
N LYS A 76 11.83 -17.53 5.50
CA LYS A 76 11.48 -16.18 5.07
C LYS A 76 11.13 -16.16 3.59
N GLN A 77 9.90 -16.48 3.31
CA GLN A 77 9.32 -16.20 2.00
C GLN A 77 9.40 -14.71 1.70
N ASP A 78 9.46 -14.38 0.41
CA ASP A 78 9.32 -13.01 -0.04
C ASP A 78 7.98 -12.42 0.43
N CYS A 79 7.92 -11.11 0.57
CA CYS A 79 6.74 -10.43 1.05
C CYS A 79 6.41 -9.20 0.19
N GLU A 80 5.17 -8.75 0.25
CA GLU A 80 4.70 -7.61 -0.54
C GLU A 80 5.56 -6.35 -0.36
N LEU A 81 6.07 -6.07 0.83
CA LEU A 81 6.94 -4.91 1.05
C LEU A 81 8.27 -5.02 0.30
N ARG A 82 8.86 -6.22 0.20
CA ARG A 82 10.06 -6.44 -0.61
C ARG A 82 9.74 -6.35 -2.10
N GLY A 83 8.65 -6.98 -2.51
CA GLY A 83 8.13 -6.87 -3.89
C GLY A 83 7.86 -5.42 -4.28
N PHE A 84 7.27 -4.63 -3.38
CA PHE A 84 7.05 -3.20 -3.59
C PHE A 84 8.36 -2.43 -3.85
N LEU A 85 9.43 -2.74 -3.12
CA LEU A 85 10.72 -2.09 -3.35
C LEU A 85 11.22 -2.35 -4.78
N ARG A 86 11.21 -3.61 -5.21
CA ARG A 86 11.63 -3.99 -6.58
C ARG A 86 10.72 -3.37 -7.65
N LEU A 87 9.39 -3.46 -7.45
CA LEU A 87 8.40 -2.89 -8.36
C LEU A 87 8.55 -1.37 -8.48
N SER A 88 8.76 -0.66 -7.36
CA SER A 88 8.96 0.79 -7.36
C SER A 88 10.24 1.22 -8.09
N ASP A 89 11.34 0.47 -7.97
CA ASP A 89 12.56 0.72 -8.73
C ASP A 89 12.33 0.53 -10.23
N ARG A 90 11.69 -0.56 -10.63
CA ARG A 90 11.34 -0.82 -12.03
C ARG A 90 10.42 0.26 -12.59
N LEU A 91 9.40 0.67 -11.81
CA LEU A 91 8.48 1.74 -12.18
C LEU A 91 9.23 3.07 -12.41
N LYS A 92 10.22 3.38 -11.55
CA LYS A 92 11.05 4.59 -11.71
C LYS A 92 11.97 4.51 -12.92
N ILE A 93 12.54 3.36 -13.21
CA ILE A 93 13.40 3.13 -14.39
C ILE A 93 12.60 3.27 -15.68
N TRP A 94 11.41 2.66 -15.75
CA TRP A 94 10.59 2.67 -16.97
C TRP A 94 9.88 4.00 -17.20
N PHE A 95 9.51 4.69 -16.13
CA PHE A 95 8.77 5.95 -16.17
C PHE A 95 9.47 7.07 -15.38
N PRO A 96 10.71 7.44 -15.73
CA PRO A 96 11.56 8.30 -14.89
C PRO A 96 11.02 9.70 -14.67
N ARG A 97 10.17 10.20 -15.58
CA ARG A 97 9.61 11.57 -15.55
C ARG A 97 8.10 11.60 -15.30
N LEU A 98 7.47 10.45 -15.15
CA LEU A 98 6.03 10.39 -14.95
C LEU A 98 5.69 10.94 -13.54
N PRO A 99 4.83 11.96 -13.44
CA PRO A 99 4.32 12.39 -12.14
C PRO A 99 3.31 11.37 -11.63
N ILE A 100 3.66 10.64 -10.58
CA ILE A 100 2.89 9.51 -10.05
C ILE A 100 2.24 9.89 -8.72
N LEU A 101 0.97 9.50 -8.56
CA LEU A 101 0.29 9.38 -7.28
C LEU A 101 0.06 7.88 -7.00
N LEU A 102 0.80 7.31 -6.05
CA LEU A 102 0.58 5.94 -5.63
C LEU A 102 -0.65 5.84 -4.74
N LEU A 103 -1.52 4.87 -5.04
CA LEU A 103 -2.69 4.49 -4.25
C LEU A 103 -2.38 3.15 -3.58
N LEU A 104 -2.30 3.14 -2.26
CA LEU A 104 -1.80 2.02 -1.47
C LEU A 104 -2.78 1.68 -0.33
N ASP A 105 -2.79 0.43 0.10
CA ASP A 105 -3.53 0.00 1.28
C ASP A 105 -2.70 0.17 2.58
N GLY A 106 -3.30 -0.18 3.73
CA GLY A 106 -2.68 -0.04 5.05
C GLY A 106 -1.40 -0.86 5.26
N LEU A 107 -1.13 -1.90 4.48
CA LEU A 107 0.12 -2.66 4.54
C LEU A 107 1.34 -1.76 4.27
N TYR A 108 1.17 -0.77 3.43
CA TYR A 108 2.22 0.19 3.04
C TYR A 108 2.30 1.41 3.97
N ALA A 109 1.50 1.46 5.04
CA ALA A 109 1.50 2.57 6.00
C ALA A 109 2.73 2.53 6.91
N ASN A 110 3.89 2.81 6.34
CA ASN A 110 5.16 2.85 7.09
C ASN A 110 6.14 3.89 6.51
N GLY A 111 7.03 4.37 7.36
CA GLY A 111 7.99 5.42 7.00
C GLY A 111 8.89 5.09 5.81
N PRO A 112 9.49 3.90 5.71
CA PRO A 112 10.31 3.51 4.56
C PRO A 112 9.61 3.59 3.21
N VAL A 113 8.35 3.17 3.11
CA VAL A 113 7.53 3.28 1.88
C VAL A 113 7.28 4.74 1.54
N MET A 114 6.85 5.54 2.51
CA MET A 114 6.58 6.97 2.31
C MET A 114 7.85 7.74 1.92
N GLN A 115 8.98 7.43 2.55
CA GLN A 115 10.27 8.04 2.21
C GLN A 115 10.68 7.69 0.78
N ARG A 116 10.48 6.43 0.36
CA ARG A 116 10.76 6.02 -1.00
C ARG A 116 9.92 6.76 -2.03
N CYS A 117 8.65 7.00 -1.75
CA CYS A 117 7.81 7.85 -2.61
C CYS A 117 8.42 9.26 -2.74
N ARG A 118 8.87 9.86 -1.66
CA ARG A 118 9.54 11.18 -1.68
C ARG A 118 10.83 11.17 -2.49
N ASP A 119 11.66 10.15 -2.30
CA ASP A 119 12.94 10.01 -3.02
C ASP A 119 12.75 9.90 -4.54
N HIS A 120 11.63 9.29 -4.96
CA HIS A 120 11.22 9.21 -6.36
C HIS A 120 10.45 10.44 -6.86
N HIS A 121 10.17 11.42 -5.99
CA HIS A 121 9.31 12.58 -6.26
C HIS A 121 7.87 12.20 -6.64
N TRP A 122 7.35 11.14 -6.01
CA TRP A 122 5.98 10.69 -6.16
C TRP A 122 5.10 11.17 -5.00
N GLN A 123 3.83 11.41 -5.32
CA GLN A 123 2.79 11.57 -4.31
C GLN A 123 2.30 10.18 -3.87
N PHE A 124 1.70 10.10 -2.70
CA PHE A 124 1.06 8.87 -2.24
C PHE A 124 -0.23 9.16 -1.49
N MET A 125 -1.16 8.22 -1.57
CA MET A 125 -2.37 8.14 -0.75
C MET A 125 -2.45 6.73 -0.18
N ILE A 126 -2.51 6.61 1.14
CA ILE A 126 -2.55 5.33 1.85
C ILE A 126 -3.83 5.28 2.67
N VAL A 127 -4.63 4.24 2.49
CA VAL A 127 -5.81 3.99 3.32
C VAL A 127 -5.36 3.33 4.61
N LEU A 128 -5.47 4.07 5.73
CA LEU A 128 -5.08 3.56 7.05
C LEU A 128 -6.15 2.66 7.64
N LYS A 129 -5.73 1.62 8.35
CA LYS A 129 -6.57 0.84 9.27
C LYS A 129 -6.48 1.46 10.67
N ASP A 130 -7.41 1.13 11.54
CA ASP A 130 -7.55 1.75 12.88
C ASP A 130 -6.29 1.69 13.76
N GLN A 131 -5.41 0.72 13.52
CA GLN A 131 -4.19 0.53 14.32
C GLN A 131 -2.91 0.98 13.60
N ASP A 132 -3.02 1.41 12.35
CA ASP A 132 -1.86 1.89 11.59
C ASP A 132 -1.47 3.28 12.07
N LEU A 133 -0.17 3.54 12.20
CA LEU A 133 0.38 4.85 12.54
C LEU A 133 -0.30 5.54 13.75
N PRO A 134 -0.28 4.95 14.95
CA PRO A 134 -1.02 5.46 16.11
C PRO A 134 -0.66 6.91 16.48
N SER A 135 0.59 7.33 16.26
CA SER A 135 1.03 8.73 16.48
C SER A 135 0.32 9.70 15.52
N VAL A 136 0.12 9.31 14.26
CA VAL A 136 -0.62 10.12 13.27
C VAL A 136 -2.08 10.27 13.68
N TRP A 137 -2.73 9.19 14.13
CA TRP A 137 -4.09 9.23 14.66
C TRP A 137 -4.23 10.12 15.90
N GLN A 138 -3.27 10.06 16.81
CA GLN A 138 -3.25 10.88 18.01
C GLN A 138 -3.15 12.37 17.65
N GLU A 139 -2.23 12.73 16.76
CA GLU A 139 -2.02 14.11 16.33
C GLU A 139 -3.20 14.63 15.50
N LEU A 140 -3.75 13.80 14.62
CA LEU A 140 -4.97 14.12 13.86
C LEU A 140 -6.12 14.53 14.80
N ARG A 141 -6.42 13.72 15.83
CA ARG A 141 -7.50 14.00 16.78
C ARG A 141 -7.23 15.26 17.58
N ALA A 142 -6.00 15.48 18.02
CA ALA A 142 -5.62 16.68 18.79
C ALA A 142 -5.78 17.96 17.94
N LEU A 143 -5.32 17.95 16.70
CA LEU A 143 -5.40 19.09 15.79
C LEU A 143 -6.82 19.36 15.29
N GLN A 144 -7.62 18.31 15.06
CA GLN A 144 -9.04 18.47 14.72
C GLN A 144 -9.83 19.14 15.84
N ALA A 145 -9.51 18.87 17.10
CA ALA A 145 -10.15 19.53 18.25
C ALA A 145 -9.83 21.03 18.34
N LEU A 146 -8.66 21.45 17.83
CA LEU A 146 -8.24 22.86 17.86
C LEU A 146 -8.80 23.67 16.69
N LYS A 147 -8.72 23.13 15.48
CA LYS A 147 -9.14 23.83 14.26
C LYS A 147 -9.66 22.84 13.23
N PRO A 148 -10.94 22.44 13.32
CA PRO A 148 -11.51 21.48 12.38
C PRO A 148 -11.61 22.10 10.98
N GLN A 149 -11.06 21.40 9.98
CA GLN A 149 -11.31 21.67 8.57
C GLN A 149 -12.25 20.57 8.08
N THR A 150 -13.42 20.94 7.61
CA THR A 150 -14.47 19.98 7.24
C THR A 150 -15.13 20.34 5.92
N LEU A 151 -15.61 19.33 5.22
CA LEU A 151 -16.42 19.45 4.01
C LEU A 151 -17.51 18.39 4.04
N GLN A 152 -18.71 18.78 3.69
CA GLN A 152 -19.84 17.86 3.53
C GLN A 152 -20.32 17.88 2.09
N ARG A 153 -20.57 16.71 1.54
CA ARG A 153 -21.14 16.57 0.20
C ARG A 153 -22.08 15.38 0.09
N ASN A 154 -22.98 15.43 -0.87
CA ASN A 154 -23.83 14.30 -1.24
C ASN A 154 -23.21 13.57 -2.45
N TRP A 155 -23.14 12.25 -2.37
CA TRP A 155 -22.71 11.39 -3.46
C TRP A 155 -23.76 10.27 -3.69
N GLY A 156 -24.60 10.48 -4.70
CA GLY A 156 -25.78 9.65 -4.89
C GLY A 156 -26.72 9.74 -3.70
N LYS A 157 -27.02 8.60 -3.06
CA LYS A 157 -27.85 8.50 -1.85
C LYS A 157 -27.07 8.63 -0.54
N ARG A 158 -25.75 8.80 -0.61
CA ARG A 158 -24.86 8.88 0.55
C ARG A 158 -24.53 10.32 0.87
N GLN A 159 -24.45 10.62 2.15
CA GLN A 159 -23.89 11.85 2.65
C GLN A 159 -22.46 11.55 3.15
N GLN A 160 -21.49 12.28 2.63
CA GLN A 160 -20.07 12.16 2.99
C GLN A 160 -19.67 13.38 3.80
N HIS A 161 -19.10 13.14 4.96
CA HIS A 161 -18.48 14.14 5.82
C HIS A 161 -16.97 13.91 5.86
N PHE A 162 -16.21 14.89 5.36
CA PHE A 162 -14.76 14.89 5.37
C PHE A 162 -14.24 15.78 6.47
N ALA A 163 -13.25 15.33 7.20
CA ALA A 163 -12.48 16.13 8.15
C ALA A 163 -11.00 15.87 7.92
N TRP A 164 -10.17 16.93 7.85
CA TRP A 164 -8.76 16.76 7.54
C TRP A 164 -7.86 17.67 8.37
N VAL A 165 -6.60 17.29 8.44
CA VAL A 165 -5.50 18.04 9.06
C VAL A 165 -4.29 17.98 8.16
N ASN A 166 -3.62 19.10 8.02
CA ASN A 166 -2.40 19.23 7.25
C ASN A 166 -1.18 19.28 8.18
N ASP A 167 0.00 18.93 7.63
CA ASP A 167 1.31 19.10 8.25
C ASP A 167 1.52 18.33 9.56
N ILE A 168 0.89 17.15 9.68
CA ILE A 168 1.17 16.20 10.77
C ILE A 168 2.64 15.78 10.70
N ASP A 169 3.36 15.91 11.81
CA ASP A 169 4.76 15.49 11.88
C ASP A 169 4.87 14.01 12.24
N TYR A 170 5.22 13.19 11.25
CA TYR A 170 5.40 11.75 11.44
C TYR A 170 6.87 11.40 11.58
N ALA A 171 7.28 11.00 12.78
CA ALA A 171 8.61 10.53 13.10
C ALA A 171 8.73 9.01 12.93
N PHE A 172 9.80 8.54 12.28
CA PHE A 172 10.06 7.10 12.06
C PHE A 172 11.57 6.78 12.04
N GLY A 173 11.89 5.50 11.85
CA GLY A 173 13.28 5.02 11.87
C GLY A 173 13.84 4.84 13.27
N SER A 174 15.10 4.50 13.36
CA SER A 174 15.80 4.27 14.64
C SER A 174 15.79 5.55 15.48
N ASN A 175 15.13 5.50 16.63
CA ASN A 175 14.97 6.63 17.57
C ASN A 175 14.21 7.85 16.99
N GLY A 176 13.33 7.67 16.01
CA GLY A 176 12.53 8.77 15.44
C GLY A 176 13.36 9.84 14.74
N ARG A 177 14.50 9.49 14.15
CA ARG A 177 15.40 10.47 13.52
C ARG A 177 14.95 10.98 12.15
N GLN A 178 14.01 10.28 11.53
CA GLN A 178 13.47 10.66 10.22
C GLN A 178 12.08 11.24 10.39
N HIS A 179 11.78 12.30 9.66
CA HIS A 179 10.52 13.02 9.76
C HIS A 179 9.88 13.21 8.39
N LEU A 180 8.57 13.05 8.35
CA LEU A 180 7.74 13.31 7.19
C LEU A 180 6.57 14.21 7.59
N LYS A 181 6.26 15.20 6.76
CA LYS A 181 5.00 15.95 6.88
C LYS A 181 3.90 15.21 6.11
N LEU A 182 2.84 14.85 6.83
CA LEU A 182 1.69 14.13 6.28
C LEU A 182 0.44 15.00 6.32
N HIS A 183 -0.48 14.73 5.40
CA HIS A 183 -1.84 15.25 5.41
C HIS A 183 -2.76 14.07 5.64
N ALA A 184 -3.68 14.18 6.59
CA ALA A 184 -4.63 13.11 6.90
C ALA A 184 -6.06 13.60 6.70
N VAL A 185 -6.89 12.74 6.11
CA VAL A 185 -8.31 12.96 5.91
C VAL A 185 -9.11 11.78 6.44
N VAL A 186 -10.19 12.07 7.16
CA VAL A 186 -11.21 11.09 7.55
C VAL A 186 -12.46 11.34 6.73
N CYS A 187 -13.05 10.29 6.21
CA CYS A 187 -14.33 10.33 5.52
C CYS A 187 -15.33 9.43 6.26
N GLU A 188 -16.41 10.02 6.73
CA GLU A 188 -17.54 9.30 7.30
C GLU A 188 -18.70 9.32 6.30
N GLU A 189 -19.29 8.14 6.05
CA GLU A 189 -20.45 8.00 5.15
C GLU A 189 -21.68 7.58 5.93
N SER A 190 -22.81 8.26 5.65
CA SER A 190 -24.15 7.88 6.13
C SER A 190 -25.09 7.67 4.94
N TRP A 191 -26.09 6.75 5.14
CA TRP A 191 -27.07 6.33 4.13
C TRP A 191 -28.45 6.87 4.45
#